data_ef00d9c3a7d57ae24538f13c2155c333
#
_entry.id   ef00d9c3a7d57ae24538f13c2155c333
#
_cell.length_a   1.000
_cell.length_b   1.000
_cell.length_c   1.000
_cell.angle_alpha   90.00
_cell.angle_beta   90.00
_cell.angle_gamma   90.00
#
_symmetry.space_group_name_H-M   'P 1'
#
loop_
_entity.id
_entity.type
_entity.pdbx_description
1 polymer ?
#
loop_
_entity_poly.entity_id
_entity_poly.type
_entity_poly.pdbx_seq_one_letter_code
_entity_poly.pdbx_strand_id
1 'polypeptide(L)'
;MINRVVLVGRLTKDPELKYTQTGIAVTRFTLAVNRAFQSASGEREADFISCVAWRKQAENIANFLRKGSLVGVDGVYRRAASKDKMESVCIQLKL
;
A
#
# COMPACT_ATOMS: atom_id res chain seq x y z
N MET A 1 -8.50 -5.99 -21.09
CA MET A 1 -8.87 -5.81 -19.69
C MET A 1 -8.01 -4.72 -19.06
N ILE A 2 -8.56 -4.00 -18.11
CA ILE A 2 -7.84 -2.96 -17.41
C ILE A 2 -7.71 -3.37 -15.95
N ASN A 3 -6.49 -3.28 -15.43
CA ASN A 3 -6.23 -3.52 -14.01
C ASN A 3 -5.27 -2.43 -13.53
N ARG A 4 -5.84 -1.38 -12.96
CA ARG A 4 -5.06 -0.25 -12.47
C ARG A 4 -5.72 0.32 -11.23
N VAL A 5 -4.92 0.52 -10.20
CA VAL A 5 -5.37 1.11 -8.95
C VAL A 5 -4.56 2.36 -8.69
N VAL A 6 -5.25 3.45 -8.40
CA VAL A 6 -4.61 4.71 -8.00
C VAL A 6 -5.17 5.09 -6.64
N LEU A 7 -4.28 5.21 -5.67
CA LEU A 7 -4.65 5.52 -4.29
C LEU A 7 -3.80 6.66 -3.77
N VAL A 8 -4.39 7.51 -2.96
CA VAL A 8 -3.68 8.52 -2.18
C VAL A 8 -4.06 8.32 -0.72
N GLY A 9 -3.08 8.09 0.12
CA GLY A 9 -3.34 7.86 1.53
C GLY A 9 -2.09 8.01 2.37
N ARG A 10 -2.22 7.72 3.66
CA ARG A 10 -1.11 7.81 4.61
C ARG A 10 -0.72 6.42 5.09
N LEU A 11 0.58 6.25 5.29
CA LEU A 11 1.11 5.03 5.89
C LEU A 11 0.67 4.93 7.34
N THR A 12 0.17 3.77 7.72
CA THR A 12 -0.27 3.51 9.10
C THR A 12 0.87 3.08 10.01
N LYS A 13 1.94 2.56 9.40
CA LYS A 13 3.14 2.09 10.09
C LYS A 13 4.35 2.39 9.22
N ASP A 14 5.54 2.31 9.82
CA ASP A 14 6.76 2.34 9.03
C ASP A 14 6.80 1.13 8.10
N PRO A 15 7.19 1.32 6.83
CA PRO A 15 7.28 0.20 5.90
C PRO A 15 8.36 -0.78 6.32
N GLU A 16 8.06 -2.06 6.20
CA GLU A 16 8.97 -3.13 6.57
C GLU A 16 9.64 -3.69 5.33
N LEU A 17 10.95 -3.58 5.26
CA LEU A 17 11.74 -4.09 4.13
C LEU A 17 12.21 -5.51 4.45
N LYS A 18 11.95 -6.42 3.55
CA LYS A 18 12.41 -7.80 3.63
C LYS A 18 13.00 -8.21 2.28
N TYR A 19 13.80 -9.26 2.32
CA TYR A 19 14.36 -9.85 1.11
C TYR A 19 13.89 -11.29 0.99
N THR A 20 13.54 -11.68 -0.23
CA THR A 20 13.18 -13.06 -0.51
C THR A 20 14.43 -13.95 -0.51
N GLN A 21 14.24 -15.28 -0.59
CA GLN A 21 15.37 -16.21 -0.66
C GLN A 21 16.27 -15.95 -1.86
N THR A 22 15.72 -15.39 -2.93
CA THR A 22 16.49 -15.03 -4.12
C THR A 22 17.13 -13.64 -4.03
N GLY A 23 16.98 -12.94 -2.90
CA GLY A 23 17.58 -11.62 -2.71
C GLY A 23 16.77 -10.47 -3.26
N ILE A 24 15.50 -10.66 -3.58
CA ILE A 24 14.63 -9.60 -4.11
C ILE A 24 14.04 -8.82 -2.96
N ALA A 25 14.18 -7.50 -2.99
CA ALA A 25 13.61 -6.61 -1.98
C ALA A 25 12.09 -6.57 -2.09
N VAL A 26 11.42 -6.68 -0.95
CA VAL A 26 9.96 -6.62 -0.83
C VAL A 26 9.63 -5.77 0.38
N THR A 27 8.68 -4.85 0.22
CA THR A 27 8.13 -4.14 1.37
C THR A 27 6.62 -4.24 1.37
N ARG A 28 6.07 -4.42 2.56
CA ARG A 28 4.63 -4.37 2.78
C ARG A 28 4.32 -3.14 3.62
N PHE A 29 3.26 -2.47 3.25
CA PHE A 29 2.78 -1.33 4.02
C PHE A 29 1.27 -1.23 3.87
N THR A 30 0.65 -0.55 4.80
CA THR A 30 -0.79 -0.34 4.80
C THR A 30 -1.08 1.13 4.64
N LEU A 31 -1.93 1.46 3.67
CA LEU A 31 -2.40 2.81 3.46
C LEU A 31 -3.76 3.00 4.12
N ALA A 32 -3.90 4.10 4.82
CA ALA A 32 -5.20 4.58 5.27
C ALA A 32 -5.70 5.57 4.22
N VAL A 33 -6.75 5.20 3.53
CA VAL A 33 -7.36 6.01 2.48
C VAL A 33 -8.70 6.52 3.00
N ASN A 34 -8.82 7.81 3.19
CA ASN A 34 -10.04 8.41 3.67
C ASN A 34 -11.12 8.34 2.60
N ARG A 35 -12.33 8.01 3.01
CA ARG A 35 -13.48 8.04 2.11
C ARG A 35 -13.86 9.48 1.80
N ALA A 36 -14.37 9.70 0.59
CA ALA A 36 -14.76 11.02 0.13
C ALA A 36 -15.95 11.59 0.91
N PHE A 37 -16.80 10.72 1.45
CA PHE A 37 -18.00 11.13 2.17
C PHE A 37 -17.89 10.77 3.65
N GLN A 38 -18.41 11.67 4.48
CA GLN A 38 -18.53 11.41 5.91
C GLN A 38 -19.64 10.40 6.16
N SER A 39 -19.49 9.61 7.23
CA SER A 39 -20.55 8.73 7.68
C SER A 39 -21.73 9.55 8.23
N ALA A 40 -22.86 8.89 8.48
CA ALA A 40 -24.03 9.53 9.04
C ALA A 40 -23.79 10.17 10.40
N SER A 41 -22.77 9.69 11.14
CA SER A 41 -22.36 10.26 12.43
C SER A 41 -21.44 11.47 12.30
N GLY A 42 -21.08 11.87 11.08
CA GLY A 42 -20.17 12.98 10.82
C GLY A 42 -18.70 12.62 10.92
N GLU A 43 -18.36 11.38 11.21
CA GLU A 43 -16.98 10.89 11.26
C GLU A 43 -16.52 10.47 9.89
N ARG A 44 -15.26 10.75 9.56
CA ARG A 44 -14.64 10.25 8.35
C ARG A 44 -14.19 8.83 8.56
N GLU A 45 -14.61 7.97 7.65
CA GLU A 45 -14.14 6.60 7.61
C GLU A 45 -12.93 6.48 6.70
N ALA A 46 -12.06 5.56 7.02
CA ALA A 46 -10.91 5.24 6.21
C ALA A 46 -10.91 3.76 5.87
N ASP A 47 -10.45 3.46 4.67
CA ASP A 47 -10.19 2.10 4.25
C ASP A 47 -8.71 1.81 4.41
N PHE A 48 -8.39 0.68 5.02
CA PHE A 48 -7.02 0.25 5.23
C PHE A 48 -6.66 -0.78 4.17
N ILE A 49 -5.73 -0.42 3.32
CA ILE A 49 -5.39 -1.21 2.14
C ILE A 49 -3.96 -1.69 2.26
N SER A 50 -3.78 -3.02 2.22
CA SER A 50 -2.47 -3.64 2.23
C SER A 50 -1.83 -3.51 0.87
N CYS A 51 -0.60 -3.03 0.85
CA CYS A 51 0.14 -2.76 -0.35
C CYS A 51 1.48 -3.48 -0.32
N VAL A 52 1.95 -3.91 -1.49
CA VAL A 52 3.23 -4.60 -1.63
C VAL A 52 4.01 -3.93 -2.75
N ALA A 53 5.28 -3.65 -2.49
CA ALA A 53 6.19 -3.14 -3.51
C ALA A 53 7.43 -4.04 -3.59
N TRP A 54 8.06 -4.06 -4.76
CA TRP A 54 9.15 -4.96 -5.06
C TRP A 54 10.38 -4.21 -5.57
N ARG A 55 11.55 -4.81 -5.34
CA ARG A 55 12.82 -4.37 -5.92
C ARG A 55 13.19 -2.96 -5.46
N LYS A 56 13.64 -2.13 -6.38
CA LYS A 56 14.12 -0.78 -6.06
C LYS A 56 13.03 0.08 -5.43
N GLN A 57 11.79 -0.08 -5.84
CA GLN A 57 10.67 0.63 -5.24
C GLN A 57 10.49 0.27 -3.76
N ALA A 58 10.67 -1.01 -3.42
CA ALA A 58 10.61 -1.45 -2.04
C ALA A 58 11.70 -0.77 -1.20
N GLU A 59 12.92 -0.71 -1.72
CA GLU A 59 14.01 -0.04 -1.04
C GLU A 59 13.75 1.46 -0.85
N ASN A 60 13.25 2.12 -1.88
CA ASN A 60 12.92 3.54 -1.81
C ASN A 60 11.82 3.82 -0.78
N ILE A 61 10.79 2.99 -0.75
CA ILE A 61 9.72 3.13 0.22
C ILE A 61 10.26 2.99 1.64
N ALA A 62 11.05 1.96 1.88
CA ALA A 62 11.61 1.71 3.19
C ALA A 62 12.56 2.82 3.65
N ASN A 63 13.30 3.42 2.71
CA ASN A 63 14.28 4.46 3.02
C ASN A 63 13.67 5.84 3.22
N PHE A 64 12.63 6.17 2.47
CA PHE A 64 12.13 7.54 2.42
C PHE A 64 10.77 7.74 3.07
N LEU A 65 9.98 6.70 3.25
CA LEU A 65 8.65 6.82 3.82
C LEU A 65 8.62 6.32 5.26
N ARG A 66 7.76 6.93 6.04
CA ARG A 66 7.55 6.58 7.45
C ARG A 66 6.06 6.60 7.77
N LYS A 67 5.70 6.12 8.95
CA LYS A 67 4.35 6.23 9.47
C LYS A 67 3.83 7.66 9.33
N GLY A 68 2.65 7.81 8.77
CA GLY A 68 2.02 9.12 8.57
C GLY A 68 2.38 9.81 7.26
N SER A 69 3.33 9.28 6.48
CA SER A 69 3.68 9.86 5.18
C SER A 69 2.50 9.79 4.23
N LEU A 70 2.22 10.90 3.56
CA LEU A 70 1.21 10.96 2.50
C LEU A 70 1.83 10.52 1.20
N VAL A 71 1.26 9.49 0.57
CA VAL A 71 1.80 8.92 -0.66
C VAL A 71 0.71 8.71 -1.68
N GLY A 72 1.08 8.86 -2.94
CA GLY A 72 0.27 8.44 -4.08
C GLY A 72 0.81 7.13 -4.62
N VAL A 73 -0.10 6.22 -4.88
CA VAL A 73 0.21 4.88 -5.30
C VAL A 73 -0.50 4.60 -6.62
N ASP A 74 0.24 4.10 -7.59
CA ASP A 74 -0.29 3.66 -8.88
C ASP A 74 0.21 2.24 -9.13
N GLY A 75 -0.70 1.30 -9.20
CA GLY A 75 -0.33 -0.09 -9.34
C GLY A 75 -1.45 -0.96 -9.88
N VAL A 76 -1.31 -2.25 -9.66
CA VAL A 76 -2.31 -3.23 -10.08
C VAL A 76 -2.88 -3.94 -8.85
N TYR A 77 -4.13 -4.32 -8.96
CA TYR A 77 -4.80 -5.08 -7.91
C TYR A 77 -4.49 -6.57 -8.11
N ARG A 78 -4.02 -7.21 -7.04
CA ARG A 78 -3.83 -8.65 -6.99
C ARG A 78 -4.37 -9.19 -5.69
N ARG A 79 -5.08 -10.28 -5.77
CA ARG A 79 -5.52 -10.99 -4.57
C ARG A 79 -4.33 -11.73 -3.98
N ALA A 80 -4.22 -11.67 -2.66
CA ALA A 80 -3.24 -12.48 -1.96
C ALA A 80 -3.60 -13.95 -2.09
N ALA A 81 -2.60 -14.80 -2.28
CA ALA A 81 -2.79 -16.24 -2.39
C ALA A 81 -3.09 -16.91 -1.03
N SER A 82 -3.12 -16.15 0.05
CA SER A 82 -3.39 -16.67 1.38
C SER A 82 -4.87 -16.91 1.61
N LYS A 83 -5.17 -17.82 2.55
CA LYS A 83 -6.53 -18.11 2.97
C LYS A 83 -7.18 -16.94 3.71
N ASP A 84 -6.40 -16.01 4.17
CA ASP A 84 -6.89 -14.79 4.78
C ASP A 84 -7.41 -13.87 3.70
N LYS A 85 -8.56 -13.30 3.93
CA LYS A 85 -9.28 -12.47 2.97
C LYS A 85 -8.60 -11.12 2.71
N MET A 86 -7.32 -11.02 2.95
CA MET A 86 -6.60 -9.77 2.74
C MET A 86 -6.23 -9.61 1.28
N GLU A 87 -6.75 -8.58 0.72
CA GLU A 87 -6.44 -8.18 -0.64
C GLU A 87 -5.15 -7.39 -0.63
N SER A 88 -4.22 -7.76 -1.50
CA SER A 88 -2.96 -7.05 -1.64
C SER A 88 -2.92 -6.33 -2.97
N VAL A 89 -2.53 -5.08 -2.93
CA VAL A 89 -2.28 -4.28 -4.13
C VAL A 89 -0.78 -4.27 -4.37
N CYS A 90 -0.36 -4.82 -5.51
CA CYS A 90 1.03 -4.69 -5.96
C CYS A 90 1.21 -3.35 -6.63
N ILE A 91 2.21 -2.60 -6.19
CA ILE A 91 2.30 -1.22 -6.54
C ILE A 91 3.59 -0.90 -7.25
N GLN A 92 3.48 -0.07 -8.27
CA GLN A 92 4.59 0.73 -8.77
C GLN A 92 4.38 2.16 -8.31
N LEU A 93 5.26 2.64 -7.45
CA LEU A 93 5.20 4.02 -7.00
C LEU A 93 5.61 4.97 -8.10
N LYS A 94 4.72 5.88 -8.41
CA LYS A 94 5.09 7.08 -9.13
C LYS A 94 5.04 8.24 -8.14
N LEU A 95 6.16 8.83 -7.93
CA LEU A 95 6.26 10.05 -7.14
C LEU A 95 5.78 11.25 -7.93
#